data_57b3946b25036887f728f6757806c6e2
#
_entry.id   57b3946b25036887f728f6757806c6e2
#
_cell.length_a   1.000
_cell.length_b   1.000
_cell.length_c   1.000
_cell.angle_alpha   90.00
_cell.angle_beta   90.00
_cell.angle_gamma   90.00
#
_symmetry.space_group_name_H-M   'P 1'
#
loop_
_entity.id
_entity.type
_entity.pdbx_description
1 polymer ?
#
loop_
_entity_poly.entity_id
_entity_poly.type
_entity_poly.pdbx_seq_one_letter_code
_entity_poly.pdbx_strand_id
1 'polypeptide(L)'
;QKMNDKARKISMENTFFLNFTGLDLDEKSAGAYASAQDVNIMTVYALEDYPEVFGASAMPEINIKSESDFNHNIKNTNVILADIPDILFSKTGLTPLAGGNLSIIYKDKYGHNIAITVLGSTEEGRFSDMEKIIGVLYNLDYGK
;
A
#
# COMPACT_ATOMS: atom_id res chain seq x y z
N GLN A 1 8.57 13.20 -14.30
CA GLN A 1 9.93 12.71 -14.61
C GLN A 1 10.58 12.10 -13.36
N LYS A 2 10.72 12.83 -12.21
CA LYS A 2 11.41 12.34 -11.00
C LYS A 2 10.85 11.01 -10.43
N MET A 3 9.53 10.79 -10.47
CA MET A 3 8.91 9.54 -10.02
C MET A 3 9.33 8.36 -10.90
N ASN A 4 9.30 8.53 -12.22
CA ASN A 4 9.75 7.50 -13.16
C ASN A 4 11.26 7.22 -13.06
N ASP A 5 12.07 8.25 -12.78
CA ASP A 5 13.51 8.08 -12.53
C ASP A 5 13.78 7.29 -11.25
N LYS A 6 12.98 7.56 -10.18
CA LYS A 6 13.06 6.81 -8.93
C LYS A 6 12.61 5.37 -9.14
N ALA A 7 11.49 5.13 -9.83
CA ALA A 7 11.00 3.78 -10.13
C ALA A 7 12.10 2.93 -10.80
N ARG A 8 12.76 3.45 -11.82
CA ARG A 8 13.89 2.76 -12.47
C ARG A 8 15.04 2.46 -11.50
N LYS A 9 15.39 3.43 -10.63
CA LYS A 9 16.48 3.25 -9.66
C LYS A 9 16.22 2.15 -8.63
N ILE A 10 14.97 1.89 -8.30
CA ILE A 10 14.58 0.83 -7.35
C ILE A 10 14.05 -0.42 -8.08
N SER A 11 14.35 -0.55 -9.39
CA SER A 11 14.03 -1.73 -10.21
C SER A 11 12.54 -2.02 -10.40
N MET A 12 11.70 -0.97 -10.44
CA MET A 12 10.28 -1.08 -10.83
C MET A 12 10.17 -1.04 -12.36
N GLU A 13 10.37 -2.19 -13.01
CA GLU A 13 10.50 -2.29 -14.46
C GLU A 13 9.16 -2.19 -15.21
N ASN A 14 8.06 -2.53 -14.54
CA ASN A 14 6.70 -2.53 -15.11
C ASN A 14 5.84 -1.38 -14.54
N THR A 15 6.50 -0.23 -14.25
CA THR A 15 5.81 0.92 -13.65
C THR A 15 6.06 2.18 -14.44
N PHE A 16 4.99 2.93 -14.65
CA PHE A 16 5.03 4.23 -15.30
C PHE A 16 4.03 5.21 -14.68
N PHE A 17 4.53 6.35 -14.18
CA PHE A 17 3.73 7.43 -13.61
C PHE A 17 3.49 8.51 -14.66
N LEU A 18 2.22 8.82 -14.94
CA LEU A 18 1.79 9.88 -15.84
C LEU A 18 1.60 11.21 -15.09
N ASN A 19 1.21 11.15 -13.81
CA ASN A 19 1.08 12.31 -12.95
C ASN A 19 1.63 12.02 -11.53
N PHE A 20 1.58 13.00 -10.66
CA PHE A 20 2.01 12.90 -9.26
C PHE A 20 0.85 12.84 -8.27
N THR A 21 -0.38 12.95 -8.74
CA THR A 21 -1.58 13.00 -7.89
C THR A 21 -2.11 11.62 -7.54
N GLY A 22 -1.85 10.62 -8.38
CA GLY A 22 -2.43 9.28 -8.28
C GLY A 22 -3.88 9.19 -8.73
N LEU A 23 -4.43 10.27 -9.31
CA LEU A 23 -5.77 10.31 -9.89
C LEU A 23 -5.72 10.01 -11.39
N ASP A 24 -6.83 9.53 -11.96
CA ASP A 24 -6.96 9.37 -13.41
C ASP A 24 -6.82 10.72 -14.12
N LEU A 25 -6.22 10.74 -15.30
CA LEU A 25 -6.06 11.94 -16.12
C LEU A 25 -7.38 12.30 -16.83
N ASP A 26 -8.07 11.28 -17.29
CA ASP A 26 -9.38 11.35 -17.94
C ASP A 26 -10.10 9.99 -17.82
N GLU A 27 -11.24 9.82 -18.49
CA GLU A 27 -12.05 8.60 -18.45
C GLU A 27 -11.37 7.35 -19.06
N LYS A 28 -10.23 7.51 -19.74
CA LYS A 28 -9.52 6.43 -20.47
C LYS A 28 -8.04 6.31 -20.08
N SER A 29 -7.52 7.28 -19.33
CA SER A 29 -6.10 7.39 -19.02
C SER A 29 -5.90 7.43 -17.52
N ALA A 30 -5.36 6.36 -16.96
CA ALA A 30 -4.99 6.31 -15.54
C ALA A 30 -3.79 7.20 -15.24
N GLY A 31 -3.65 7.63 -13.98
CA GLY A 31 -2.50 8.45 -13.53
C GLY A 31 -1.19 7.68 -13.41
N ALA A 32 -1.27 6.34 -13.30
CA ALA A 32 -0.12 5.46 -13.25
C ALA A 32 -0.50 4.03 -13.66
N TYR A 33 0.52 3.28 -14.09
CA TYR A 33 0.44 1.83 -14.33
C TYR A 33 1.56 1.15 -13.57
N ALA A 34 1.27 0.05 -12.91
CA ALA A 34 2.27 -0.72 -12.16
C ALA A 34 1.89 -2.20 -12.10
N SER A 35 2.89 -3.07 -11.93
CA SER A 35 2.65 -4.44 -11.49
C SER A 35 2.54 -4.52 -9.97
N ALA A 36 1.87 -5.55 -9.43
CA ALA A 36 1.81 -5.77 -8.00
C ALA A 36 3.22 -6.01 -7.39
N GLN A 37 4.11 -6.64 -8.15
CA GLN A 37 5.51 -6.82 -7.76
C GLN A 37 6.23 -5.48 -7.60
N ASP A 38 6.08 -4.57 -8.55
CA ASP A 38 6.71 -3.25 -8.48
C ASP A 38 6.17 -2.41 -7.31
N VAL A 39 4.85 -2.53 -7.04
CA VAL A 39 4.26 -1.86 -5.87
C VAL A 39 4.83 -2.45 -4.57
N ASN A 40 5.04 -3.78 -4.46
CA ASN A 40 5.72 -4.38 -3.32
C ASN A 40 7.16 -3.83 -3.17
N ILE A 41 7.94 -3.75 -4.27
CA ILE A 41 9.28 -3.15 -4.25
C ILE A 41 9.22 -1.72 -3.72
N MET A 42 8.29 -0.91 -4.22
CA MET A 42 8.11 0.48 -3.80
C MET A 42 7.77 0.60 -2.32
N THR A 43 6.85 -0.22 -1.82
CA THR A 43 6.39 -0.15 -0.43
C THR A 43 7.45 -0.62 0.55
N VAL A 44 8.21 -1.68 0.22
CA VAL A 44 9.36 -2.13 1.00
C VAL A 44 10.42 -1.03 1.05
N TYR A 45 10.81 -0.47 -0.11
CA TYR A 45 11.74 0.65 -0.18
C TYR A 45 11.27 1.84 0.67
N ALA A 46 9.99 2.21 0.58
CA ALA A 46 9.43 3.34 1.32
C ALA A 46 9.48 3.12 2.84
N LEU A 47 9.17 1.92 3.31
CA LEU A 47 9.20 1.60 4.73
C LEU A 47 10.63 1.51 5.28
N GLU A 48 11.57 0.95 4.53
CA GLU A 48 12.97 0.79 4.96
C GLU A 48 13.73 2.12 4.98
N ASP A 49 13.59 2.94 3.93
CA ASP A 49 14.35 4.20 3.81
C ASP A 49 13.68 5.38 4.54
N TYR A 50 12.35 5.32 4.80
CA TYR A 50 11.58 6.42 5.38
C TYR A 50 10.55 5.92 6.41
N PRO A 51 10.95 5.11 7.42
CA PRO A 51 10.02 4.51 8.37
C PRO A 51 9.23 5.54 9.19
N GLU A 52 9.83 6.71 9.47
CA GLU A 52 9.18 7.81 10.19
C GLU A 52 8.00 8.44 9.43
N VAL A 53 7.99 8.33 8.10
CA VAL A 53 6.90 8.83 7.25
C VAL A 53 5.85 7.74 7.03
N PHE A 54 6.30 6.55 6.62
CA PHE A 54 5.39 5.49 6.17
C PHE A 54 4.87 4.59 7.28
N GLY A 55 5.56 4.51 8.43
CA GLY A 55 5.09 3.76 9.60
C GLY A 55 3.76 4.27 10.17
N ALA A 56 3.45 5.57 9.99
CA ALA A 56 2.16 6.13 10.37
C ALA A 56 0.98 5.47 9.62
N SER A 57 1.21 4.89 8.45
CA SER A 57 0.18 4.19 7.66
C SER A 57 -0.31 2.87 8.30
N ALA A 58 0.40 2.36 9.30
CA ALA A 58 0.01 1.20 10.09
C ALA A 58 -0.86 1.56 11.33
N MET A 59 -1.12 2.85 11.56
CA MET A 59 -1.96 3.29 12.68
C MET A 59 -3.43 3.35 12.25
N PRO A 60 -4.38 2.89 13.10
CA PRO A 60 -5.82 2.97 12.81
C PRO A 60 -6.30 4.41 12.67
N GLU A 61 -5.76 5.29 13.50
CA GLU A 61 -6.00 6.73 13.45
C GLU A 61 -4.80 7.48 14.03
N ILE A 62 -4.65 8.72 13.63
CA ILE A 62 -3.64 9.63 14.15
C ILE A 62 -4.25 11.01 14.37
N ASN A 63 -3.93 11.61 15.52
CA ASN A 63 -4.27 13.00 15.82
C ASN A 63 -3.04 13.87 15.57
N ILE A 64 -3.15 14.77 14.63
CA ILE A 64 -2.08 15.74 14.31
C ILE A 64 -2.59 17.15 14.50
N LYS A 65 -1.69 18.04 14.86
CA LYS A 65 -1.96 19.46 15.01
C LYS A 65 -1.22 20.22 13.90
N SER A 66 -1.96 21.04 13.17
CA SER A 66 -1.34 21.91 12.15
C SER A 66 -0.57 23.06 12.82
N GLU A 67 0.31 23.72 12.07
CA GLU A 67 1.01 24.94 12.52
C GLU A 67 0.05 26.07 12.95
N SER A 68 -1.18 26.08 12.42
CA SER A 68 -2.24 27.02 12.78
C SER A 68 -3.09 26.56 13.96
N ASP A 69 -2.60 25.60 14.76
CA ASP A 69 -3.26 25.07 15.97
C ASP A 69 -4.57 24.29 15.75
N PHE A 70 -4.91 23.90 14.50
CA PHE A 70 -6.06 23.05 14.23
C PHE A 70 -5.72 21.57 14.50
N ASN A 71 -6.60 20.89 15.23
CA ASN A 71 -6.52 19.46 15.45
C ASN A 71 -7.17 18.72 14.29
N HIS A 72 -6.46 17.72 13.74
CA HIS A 72 -6.95 16.83 12.70
C HIS A 72 -6.93 15.40 13.22
N ASN A 73 -8.11 14.77 13.27
CA ASN A 73 -8.21 13.32 13.47
C ASN A 73 -8.27 12.65 12.11
N ILE A 74 -7.25 11.88 11.76
CA ILE A 74 -7.12 11.21 10.47
C ILE A 74 -7.30 9.72 10.72
N LYS A 75 -8.32 9.12 10.12
CA LYS A 75 -8.60 7.68 10.18
C LYS A 75 -7.96 6.97 9.00
N ASN A 76 -7.44 5.77 9.26
CA ASN A 76 -6.94 4.91 8.20
C ASN A 76 -8.09 4.44 7.31
N THR A 77 -7.85 4.43 6.00
CA THR A 77 -8.82 3.98 5.01
C THR A 77 -8.79 2.46 4.79
N ASN A 78 -7.83 1.75 5.36
CA ASN A 78 -7.83 0.29 5.40
C ASN A 78 -8.72 -0.20 6.54
N VAL A 79 -9.93 -0.66 6.21
CA VAL A 79 -10.95 -1.07 7.18
C VAL A 79 -10.61 -2.38 7.89
N ILE A 80 -9.73 -3.21 7.31
CA ILE A 80 -9.26 -4.48 7.90
C ILE A 80 -7.94 -4.34 8.65
N LEU A 81 -7.48 -3.11 8.90
CA LEU A 81 -6.18 -2.85 9.51
C LEU A 81 -6.02 -3.57 10.87
N ALA A 82 -7.08 -3.56 11.67
CA ALA A 82 -7.09 -4.17 13.01
C ALA A 82 -7.06 -5.71 12.97
N ASP A 83 -7.43 -6.32 11.84
CA ASP A 83 -7.48 -7.76 11.66
C ASP A 83 -6.14 -8.34 11.15
N ILE A 84 -5.20 -7.45 10.78
CA ILE A 84 -3.88 -7.83 10.29
C ILE A 84 -2.87 -7.76 11.45
N PRO A 85 -2.35 -8.91 11.91
CA PRO A 85 -1.37 -8.90 13.01
C PRO A 85 -0.06 -8.23 12.57
N ASP A 86 0.58 -7.53 13.51
CA ASP A 86 1.91 -6.94 13.34
C ASP A 86 2.09 -6.15 12.02
N ILE A 87 1.05 -5.38 11.62
CA ILE A 87 1.09 -4.55 10.41
C ILE A 87 2.12 -3.43 10.55
N LEU A 88 2.95 -3.26 9.52
CA LEU A 88 4.02 -2.26 9.47
C LEU A 88 3.75 -1.14 8.47
N PHE A 89 2.94 -1.43 7.44
CA PHE A 89 2.59 -0.50 6.37
C PHE A 89 1.23 -0.84 5.79
N SER A 90 0.45 0.18 5.43
CA SER A 90 -0.83 0.00 4.73
C SER A 90 -1.13 1.19 3.82
N LYS A 91 -1.51 0.92 2.57
CA LYS A 91 -1.96 1.96 1.64
C LYS A 91 -3.07 1.44 0.74
N THR A 92 -4.21 2.11 0.80
CA THR A 92 -5.33 1.90 -0.13
C THR A 92 -5.21 2.78 -1.36
N GLY A 93 -5.84 2.38 -2.44
CA GLY A 93 -6.05 3.19 -3.65
C GLY A 93 -7.40 2.87 -4.28
N LEU A 94 -8.05 3.87 -4.84
CA LEU A 94 -9.30 3.70 -5.58
C LEU A 94 -9.43 4.81 -6.61
N THR A 95 -9.56 4.45 -7.87
CA THR A 95 -10.01 5.34 -8.95
C THR A 95 -10.94 4.58 -9.88
N PRO A 96 -11.75 5.26 -10.71
CA PRO A 96 -12.62 4.59 -11.67
C PRO A 96 -11.89 3.62 -12.61
N LEU A 97 -10.68 3.95 -13.06
CA LEU A 97 -9.91 3.11 -13.98
C LEU A 97 -9.08 2.04 -13.25
N ALA A 98 -8.50 2.37 -12.10
CA ALA A 98 -7.63 1.44 -11.38
C ALA A 98 -8.41 0.43 -10.53
N GLY A 99 -9.69 0.68 -10.23
CA GLY A 99 -10.45 -0.14 -9.29
C GLY A 99 -9.89 -0.05 -7.86
N GLY A 100 -10.25 -1.02 -7.04
CA GLY A 100 -9.82 -1.13 -5.64
C GLY A 100 -8.42 -1.73 -5.52
N ASN A 101 -7.55 -1.03 -4.80
CA ASN A 101 -6.14 -1.42 -4.61
C ASN A 101 -5.78 -1.37 -3.13
N LEU A 102 -4.98 -2.33 -2.67
CA LEU A 102 -4.46 -2.38 -1.30
C LEU A 102 -3.04 -2.98 -1.29
N SER A 103 -2.11 -2.29 -0.67
CA SER A 103 -0.77 -2.79 -0.40
C SER A 103 -0.50 -2.74 1.09
N ILE A 104 0.06 -3.82 1.64
CA ILE A 104 0.43 -3.93 3.05
C ILE A 104 1.82 -4.53 3.21
N ILE A 105 2.44 -4.26 4.36
CA ILE A 105 3.56 -5.03 4.89
C ILE A 105 3.22 -5.39 6.32
N TYR A 106 3.37 -6.66 6.67
CA TYR A 106 3.16 -7.17 8.03
C TYR A 106 4.24 -8.17 8.42
N LYS A 107 4.39 -8.48 9.70
CA LYS A 107 5.25 -9.57 10.15
C LYS A 107 4.45 -10.88 10.24
N ASP A 108 5.02 -11.92 9.63
CA ASP A 108 4.46 -13.26 9.79
C ASP A 108 4.78 -13.87 11.18
N LYS A 109 4.24 -15.06 11.44
CA LYS A 109 4.46 -15.80 12.70
C LYS A 109 5.92 -16.17 12.97
N TYR A 110 6.81 -16.03 12.00
CA TYR A 110 8.25 -16.29 12.11
C TYR A 110 9.07 -15.00 12.22
N GLY A 111 8.43 -13.83 12.16
CA GLY A 111 9.07 -12.52 12.24
C GLY A 111 9.58 -11.99 10.91
N HIS A 112 9.22 -12.61 9.76
CA HIS A 112 9.59 -12.11 8.44
C HIS A 112 8.63 -11.00 8.00
N ASN A 113 9.17 -9.98 7.36
CA ASN A 113 8.36 -8.94 6.73
C ASN A 113 7.80 -9.48 5.41
N ILE A 114 6.47 -9.52 5.30
CA ILE A 114 5.75 -9.99 4.12
C ILE A 114 5.06 -8.80 3.47
N ALA A 115 5.40 -8.52 2.23
CA ALA A 115 4.74 -7.49 1.42
C ALA A 115 3.71 -8.12 0.49
N ILE A 116 2.48 -7.61 0.50
CA ILE A 116 1.38 -8.08 -0.34
C ILE A 116 0.71 -6.89 -1.01
N THR A 117 0.45 -7.01 -2.30
CA THR A 117 -0.29 -6.00 -3.07
C THR A 117 -1.41 -6.65 -3.88
N VAL A 118 -2.63 -6.14 -3.72
CA VAL A 118 -3.81 -6.42 -4.55
C VAL A 118 -4.07 -5.21 -5.42
N LEU A 119 -4.17 -5.40 -6.74
CA LEU A 119 -4.48 -4.36 -7.73
C LEU A 119 -5.71 -4.74 -8.55
N GLY A 120 -6.51 -3.74 -8.94
CA GLY A 120 -7.61 -3.91 -9.87
C GLY A 120 -8.80 -4.72 -9.34
N SER A 121 -8.96 -4.84 -8.03
CA SER A 121 -10.13 -5.44 -7.39
C SER A 121 -11.29 -4.43 -7.32
N THR A 122 -12.42 -4.85 -6.78
CA THR A 122 -13.51 -3.91 -6.45
C THR A 122 -13.14 -3.11 -5.19
N GLU A 123 -13.91 -2.05 -4.91
CA GLU A 123 -13.69 -1.21 -3.74
C GLU A 123 -13.68 -2.01 -2.42
N GLU A 124 -14.61 -2.94 -2.25
CA GLU A 124 -14.68 -3.82 -1.09
C GLU A 124 -13.84 -5.09 -1.28
N GLY A 125 -13.80 -5.60 -2.51
CA GLY A 125 -13.07 -6.83 -2.86
C GLY A 125 -11.59 -6.78 -2.50
N ARG A 126 -10.93 -5.61 -2.60
CA ARG A 126 -9.52 -5.44 -2.22
C ARG A 126 -9.24 -5.88 -0.78
N PHE A 127 -10.20 -5.73 0.13
CA PHE A 127 -10.06 -6.14 1.52
C PHE A 127 -10.24 -7.65 1.67
N SER A 128 -11.34 -8.20 1.14
CA SER A 128 -11.59 -9.64 1.21
C SER A 128 -10.55 -10.47 0.45
N ASP A 129 -9.99 -9.95 -0.63
CA ASP A 129 -8.91 -10.61 -1.36
C ASP A 129 -7.61 -10.60 -0.54
N MET A 130 -7.31 -9.48 0.13
CA MET A 130 -6.16 -9.40 1.03
C MET A 130 -6.28 -10.38 2.20
N GLU A 131 -7.44 -10.46 2.87
CA GLU A 131 -7.70 -11.40 3.96
C GLU A 131 -7.49 -12.86 3.53
N LYS A 132 -7.97 -13.23 2.33
CA LYS A 132 -7.76 -14.57 1.78
C LYS A 132 -6.28 -14.89 1.58
N ILE A 133 -5.51 -13.93 1.02
CA ILE A 133 -4.06 -14.10 0.79
C ILE A 133 -3.35 -14.28 2.13
N ILE A 134 -3.63 -13.40 3.11
CA ILE A 134 -3.05 -13.52 4.46
C ILE A 134 -3.40 -14.87 5.09
N GLY A 135 -4.66 -15.29 4.99
CA GLY A 135 -5.12 -16.57 5.52
C GLY A 135 -4.39 -17.77 4.91
N VAL A 136 -4.11 -17.74 3.60
CA VAL A 136 -3.29 -18.76 2.94
C VAL A 136 -1.86 -18.73 3.44
N LEU A 137 -1.22 -17.56 3.48
CA LEU A 137 0.16 -17.40 3.93
C LEU A 137 0.35 -17.79 5.40
N TYR A 138 -0.63 -17.47 6.27
CA TYR A 138 -0.59 -17.85 7.68
C TYR A 138 -0.57 -19.37 7.90
N ASN A 139 -1.22 -20.13 6.99
CA ASN A 139 -1.28 -21.59 7.02
C ASN A 139 -0.13 -22.26 6.27
N LEU A 140 0.67 -21.50 5.49
CA LEU A 140 1.87 -22.06 4.87
C LEU A 140 2.92 -22.35 5.95
N ASP A 141 3.29 -23.63 6.05
CA ASP A 141 4.50 -24.04 6.77
C ASP A 141 5.66 -23.87 5.77
N TYR A 142 6.44 -22.80 5.93
CA TYR A 142 7.71 -22.66 5.20
C TYR A 142 8.64 -23.76 5.74
N GLY A 143 8.53 -24.98 5.20
CA GLY A 143 9.17 -26.18 5.69
C GLY A 143 10.60 -25.92 6.19
N LYS A 144 10.88 -26.54 7.35
CA LYS A 144 12.20 -26.59 7.96
C LYS A 144 13.21 -27.23 7.03
#